data_30e9fba0d5db5b5de4306d760f5f82a4
#
_entry.id   30e9fba0d5db5b5de4306d760f5f82a4
#
_cell.length_a   1.000
_cell.length_b   1.000
_cell.length_c   1.000
_cell.angle_alpha   90.00
_cell.angle_beta   90.00
_cell.angle_gamma   90.00
#
_symmetry.space_group_name_H-M   'P 1'
#
loop_
_entity.id
_entity.type
_entity.pdbx_description
1 polymer ?
#
loop_
_entity_poly.entity_id
_entity_poly.type
_entity_poly.pdbx_seq_one_letter_code
_entity_poly.pdbx_strand_id
1 'polypeptide(L)'
;LQASMFAGWNFRINEILSAILRVQLTRLDGMLEAMLTEKRLMIQALDGAGPFTFNPIHDVEGDCGTTVALLFEDTETMRAFLAGLEAAGVRASTPIDSGRHVYTNWEPVMQKHGAHHPAFDAFELADEPPTYDKTMCPLTLDVLARTAYLYTDPERSREGLDAMIETVKEVAAEL
;
A
#
# COMPACT_ATOMS: atom_id res chain seq x y z
N LEU A 1 12.84 24.55 -9.83
CA LEU A 1 11.49 24.83 -10.39
C LEU A 1 10.51 23.89 -9.71
N GLN A 2 9.80 24.41 -8.71
CA GLN A 2 8.65 23.72 -8.14
C GLN A 2 7.51 23.80 -9.18
N ALA A 3 7.21 22.72 -9.88
CA ALA A 3 6.07 22.68 -10.76
C ALA A 3 4.79 22.80 -9.91
N SER A 4 3.92 23.72 -10.27
CA SER A 4 2.61 23.85 -9.63
C SER A 4 1.83 22.54 -9.84
N MET A 5 1.51 21.86 -8.75
CA MET A 5 0.74 20.61 -8.79
C MET A 5 -0.76 20.95 -8.73
N PHE A 6 -1.56 20.23 -9.50
CA PHE A 6 -3.02 20.36 -9.50
C PHE A 6 -3.68 18.97 -9.55
N ALA A 7 -4.92 18.87 -9.10
CA ALA A 7 -5.71 17.66 -9.21
C ALA A 7 -6.18 17.49 -10.66
N GLY A 8 -5.67 16.48 -11.35
CA GLY A 8 -5.99 16.22 -12.74
C GLY A 8 -5.73 14.79 -13.16
N TRP A 9 -6.24 14.42 -14.33
CA TRP A 9 -6.10 13.11 -14.92
C TRP A 9 -4.97 13.09 -15.95
N ASN A 10 -4.26 11.98 -16.03
CA ASN A 10 -3.25 11.75 -17.06
C ASN A 10 -3.61 10.50 -17.86
N PHE A 11 -4.25 10.70 -19.01
CA PHE A 11 -4.67 9.63 -19.94
C PHE A 11 -3.70 9.39 -21.08
N ARG A 12 -2.51 9.96 -21.02
CA ARG A 12 -1.51 9.84 -22.08
C ARG A 12 -0.64 8.62 -21.86
N ILE A 13 -0.57 7.77 -22.89
CA ILE A 13 0.40 6.68 -22.99
C ILE A 13 1.10 6.81 -24.33
N ASN A 14 2.41 6.58 -24.38
CA ASN A 14 3.15 6.52 -25.64
C ASN A 14 3.22 5.08 -26.18
N GLU A 15 3.50 4.95 -27.48
CA GLU A 15 3.50 3.66 -28.17
C GLU A 15 4.54 2.67 -27.62
N ILE A 16 5.71 3.16 -27.16
CA ILE A 16 6.76 2.32 -26.59
C ILE A 16 6.28 1.67 -25.29
N LEU A 17 5.70 2.46 -24.40
CA LEU A 17 5.12 1.93 -23.14
C LEU A 17 3.96 0.98 -23.45
N SER A 18 3.12 1.30 -24.42
CA SER A 18 2.01 0.44 -24.84
C SER A 18 2.50 -0.91 -25.34
N ALA A 19 3.58 -0.93 -26.14
CA ALA A 19 4.19 -2.17 -26.63
C ALA A 19 4.76 -3.02 -25.48
N ILE A 20 5.45 -2.40 -24.51
CA ILE A 20 5.97 -3.08 -23.32
C ILE A 20 4.82 -3.66 -22.48
N LEU A 21 3.80 -2.84 -22.17
CA LEU A 21 2.66 -3.27 -21.38
C LEU A 21 1.89 -4.41 -22.04
N ARG A 22 1.77 -4.40 -23.36
CA ARG A 22 1.12 -5.49 -24.10
C ARG A 22 1.84 -6.84 -23.91
N VAL A 23 3.17 -6.82 -23.83
CA VAL A 23 3.97 -8.03 -23.52
C VAL A 23 3.80 -8.39 -22.03
N GLN A 24 3.84 -7.42 -21.12
CA GLN A 24 3.66 -7.71 -19.71
C GLN A 24 2.27 -8.29 -19.38
N LEU A 25 1.21 -7.87 -20.07
CA LEU A 25 -0.13 -8.44 -19.93
C LEU A 25 -0.19 -9.94 -20.21
N THR A 26 0.66 -10.46 -21.09
CA THR A 26 0.70 -11.92 -21.35
C THR A 26 1.31 -12.73 -20.20
N ARG A 27 1.98 -12.06 -19.24
CA ARG A 27 2.59 -12.68 -18.05
C ARG A 27 1.73 -12.49 -16.80
N LEU A 28 0.70 -11.64 -16.88
CA LEU A 28 -0.05 -11.15 -15.71
C LEU A 28 -0.67 -12.31 -14.91
N ASP A 29 -1.34 -13.24 -15.57
CA ASP A 29 -2.03 -14.35 -14.91
C ASP A 29 -1.06 -15.20 -14.07
N GLY A 30 0.10 -15.54 -14.63
CA GLY A 30 1.13 -16.30 -13.90
C GLY A 30 1.74 -15.51 -12.73
N MET A 31 1.89 -14.20 -12.86
CA MET A 31 2.36 -13.35 -11.76
C MET A 31 1.33 -13.26 -10.63
N LEU A 32 0.05 -13.10 -10.97
CA LEU A 32 -1.04 -13.07 -9.98
C LEU A 32 -1.16 -14.40 -9.24
N GLU A 33 -1.10 -15.53 -9.94
CA GLU A 33 -1.14 -16.86 -9.33
C GLU A 33 0.01 -17.08 -8.34
N ALA A 34 1.24 -16.68 -8.73
CA ALA A 34 2.42 -16.79 -7.87
C ALA A 34 2.27 -15.93 -6.60
N MET A 35 1.87 -14.65 -6.74
CA MET A 35 1.67 -13.73 -5.62
C MET A 35 0.54 -14.20 -4.69
N LEU A 36 -0.59 -14.67 -5.22
CA LEU A 36 -1.68 -15.22 -4.42
C LEU A 36 -1.26 -16.47 -3.64
N THR A 37 -0.50 -17.36 -4.28
CA THR A 37 0.03 -18.55 -3.63
C THR A 37 0.95 -18.16 -2.47
N GLU A 38 1.88 -17.26 -2.71
CA GLU A 38 2.80 -16.74 -1.70
C GLU A 38 2.04 -16.08 -0.52
N LYS A 39 1.09 -15.22 -0.82
CA LYS A 39 0.23 -14.58 0.19
C LYS A 39 -0.49 -15.57 1.07
N ARG A 40 -1.10 -16.61 0.48
CA ARG A 40 -1.80 -17.68 1.22
C ARG A 40 -0.84 -18.43 2.16
N LEU A 41 0.36 -18.75 1.69
CA LEU A 41 1.39 -19.40 2.51
C LEU A 41 1.86 -18.50 3.67
N MET A 42 2.07 -17.21 3.42
CA MET A 42 2.42 -16.24 4.46
C MET A 42 1.33 -16.14 5.52
N ILE A 43 0.07 -15.97 5.12
CA ILE A 43 -1.07 -15.88 6.06
C ILE A 43 -1.16 -17.15 6.89
N GLN A 44 -1.09 -18.34 6.26
CA GLN A 44 -1.14 -19.61 6.96
C GLN A 44 0.00 -19.80 7.97
N ALA A 45 1.21 -19.38 7.60
CA ALA A 45 2.40 -19.59 8.43
C ALA A 45 2.52 -18.56 9.57
N LEU A 46 1.95 -17.36 9.40
CA LEU A 46 2.02 -16.26 10.35
C LEU A 46 0.78 -16.15 11.24
N ASP A 47 -0.22 -16.99 11.04
CA ASP A 47 -1.41 -17.01 11.89
C ASP A 47 -1.05 -17.34 13.34
N GLY A 48 -1.36 -16.42 14.26
CA GLY A 48 -0.99 -16.52 15.68
C GLY A 48 0.51 -16.38 15.98
N ALA A 49 1.34 -15.95 15.02
CA ALA A 49 2.79 -15.86 15.19
C ALA A 49 3.27 -14.58 15.90
N GLY A 50 2.39 -13.60 16.14
CA GLY A 50 2.77 -12.34 16.76
C GLY A 50 1.56 -11.50 17.19
N PRO A 51 1.80 -10.28 17.73
CA PRO A 51 0.75 -9.40 18.25
C PRO A 51 0.05 -8.62 17.13
N PHE A 52 -0.37 -9.32 16.09
CA PHE A 52 -1.09 -8.76 14.94
C PHE A 52 -2.21 -9.66 14.47
N THR A 53 -3.14 -9.08 13.73
CA THR A 53 -4.19 -9.79 12.99
C THR A 53 -4.07 -9.45 11.51
N PHE A 54 -4.73 -10.23 10.65
CA PHE A 54 -4.76 -9.94 9.22
C PHE A 54 -5.92 -9.02 8.85
N ASN A 55 -5.68 -8.17 7.86
CA ASN A 55 -6.76 -7.41 7.26
C ASN A 55 -7.80 -8.35 6.62
N PRO A 56 -9.12 -8.11 6.81
CA PRO A 56 -10.16 -8.91 6.17
C PRO A 56 -10.04 -8.92 4.65
N ILE A 57 -10.10 -10.10 4.05
CA ILE A 57 -10.13 -10.29 2.60
C ILE A 57 -11.57 -10.59 2.21
N HIS A 58 -12.23 -9.68 1.49
CA HIS A 58 -13.64 -9.81 1.12
C HIS A 58 -13.87 -10.74 -0.08
N ASP A 59 -12.89 -10.84 -0.97
CA ASP A 59 -12.89 -11.75 -2.13
C ASP A 59 -11.49 -12.38 -2.26
N VAL A 60 -11.39 -13.63 -1.81
CA VAL A 60 -10.12 -14.38 -1.81
C VAL A 60 -9.65 -14.72 -3.22
N GLU A 61 -10.57 -14.96 -4.14
CA GLU A 61 -10.26 -15.31 -5.53
C GLU A 61 -9.98 -14.07 -6.40
N GLY A 62 -10.58 -12.94 -6.06
CA GLY A 62 -10.36 -11.66 -6.76
C GLY A 62 -9.19 -10.82 -6.21
N ASP A 63 -8.48 -11.29 -5.18
CA ASP A 63 -7.32 -10.60 -4.63
C ASP A 63 -6.11 -10.70 -5.58
N CYS A 64 -5.41 -9.60 -5.79
CA CYS A 64 -4.17 -9.57 -6.59
C CYS A 64 -2.95 -10.16 -5.86
N GLY A 65 -3.04 -10.45 -4.57
CA GLY A 65 -1.98 -11.09 -3.80
C GLY A 65 -0.73 -10.24 -3.53
N THR A 66 -0.75 -8.95 -3.81
CA THR A 66 0.47 -8.10 -3.80
C THR A 66 1.06 -7.83 -2.42
N THR A 67 0.22 -7.89 -1.37
CA THR A 67 0.64 -7.59 0.00
C THR A 67 -0.14 -8.43 1.02
N VAL A 68 0.52 -8.71 2.16
CA VAL A 68 -0.12 -9.15 3.39
C VAL A 68 -0.16 -7.96 4.34
N ALA A 69 -1.35 -7.53 4.73
CA ALA A 69 -1.53 -6.43 5.68
C ALA A 69 -1.72 -7.00 7.09
N LEU A 70 -0.82 -6.61 7.99
CA LEU A 70 -0.82 -6.96 9.41
C LEU A 70 -1.32 -5.76 10.21
N LEU A 71 -2.36 -5.96 11.01
CA LEU A 71 -2.95 -4.94 11.86
C LEU A 71 -2.56 -5.18 13.31
N PHE A 72 -1.86 -4.24 13.89
CA PHE A 72 -1.42 -4.25 15.29
C PHE A 72 -2.44 -3.56 16.19
N GLU A 73 -2.35 -3.78 17.50
CA GLU A 73 -3.19 -3.09 18.47
C GLU A 73 -2.84 -1.60 18.57
N ASP A 74 -1.54 -1.28 18.48
CA ASP A 74 -1.03 0.09 18.57
C ASP A 74 0.10 0.38 17.55
N THR A 75 0.40 1.67 17.39
CA THR A 75 1.43 2.16 16.46
C THR A 75 2.86 1.86 16.97
N GLU A 76 3.10 1.83 18.27
CA GLU A 76 4.44 1.63 18.86
C GLU A 76 4.93 0.20 18.56
N THR A 77 4.09 -0.79 18.83
CA THR A 77 4.35 -2.20 18.52
C THR A 77 4.56 -2.41 17.01
N MET A 78 3.71 -1.80 16.18
CA MET A 78 3.88 -1.87 14.72
C MET A 78 5.22 -1.26 14.27
N ARG A 79 5.63 -0.13 14.84
CA ARG A 79 6.91 0.52 14.49
C ARG A 79 8.11 -0.31 14.96
N ALA A 80 8.05 -0.91 16.13
CA ALA A 80 9.08 -1.83 16.63
C ALA A 80 9.23 -3.04 15.68
N PHE A 81 8.11 -3.62 15.25
CA PHE A 81 8.10 -4.70 14.28
C PHE A 81 8.78 -4.31 12.94
N LEU A 82 8.43 -3.15 12.38
CA LEU A 82 9.07 -2.68 11.13
C LEU A 82 10.57 -2.45 11.29
N ALA A 83 11.00 -1.89 12.43
CA ALA A 83 12.42 -1.68 12.71
C ALA A 83 13.19 -3.01 12.86
N GLY A 84 12.59 -4.02 13.49
CA GLY A 84 13.15 -5.37 13.56
C GLY A 84 13.29 -6.02 12.18
N LEU A 85 12.27 -5.91 11.33
CA LEU A 85 12.32 -6.43 9.97
C LEU A 85 13.39 -5.72 9.12
N GLU A 86 13.50 -4.40 9.22
CA GLU A 86 14.52 -3.63 8.52
C GLU A 86 15.93 -4.07 8.95
N ALA A 87 16.17 -4.24 10.25
CA ALA A 87 17.44 -4.73 10.78
C ALA A 87 17.77 -6.15 10.30
N ALA A 88 16.76 -6.99 10.11
CA ALA A 88 16.89 -8.35 9.57
C ALA A 88 16.91 -8.41 8.03
N GLY A 89 16.83 -7.26 7.34
CA GLY A 89 16.88 -7.19 5.88
C GLY A 89 15.58 -7.61 5.17
N VAL A 90 14.47 -7.71 5.89
CA VAL A 90 13.15 -8.00 5.31
C VAL A 90 12.45 -6.70 4.94
N ARG A 91 12.05 -6.59 3.66
CA ARG A 91 11.32 -5.42 3.18
C ARG A 91 9.89 -5.40 3.70
N ALA A 92 9.57 -4.38 4.47
CA ALA A 92 8.23 -4.09 4.97
C ALA A 92 7.98 -2.58 4.92
N SER A 93 6.73 -2.17 5.06
CA SER A 93 6.38 -0.74 5.16
C SER A 93 5.08 -0.54 5.92
N THR A 94 4.74 0.73 6.18
CA THR A 94 3.41 1.11 6.68
C THR A 94 2.72 2.05 5.71
N PRO A 95 1.40 1.90 5.48
CA PRO A 95 0.67 2.76 4.57
C PRO A 95 0.65 4.22 5.02
N ILE A 96 0.70 4.51 6.32
CA ILE A 96 0.68 5.89 6.82
C ILE A 96 1.87 6.73 6.30
N ASP A 97 3.01 6.09 6.04
CA ASP A 97 4.23 6.75 5.55
C ASP A 97 4.34 6.72 4.01
N SER A 98 3.36 6.18 3.31
CA SER A 98 3.39 5.98 1.86
C SER A 98 3.22 7.27 1.03
N GLY A 99 3.26 8.43 1.67
CA GLY A 99 3.15 9.72 1.00
C GLY A 99 1.76 9.94 0.40
N ARG A 100 1.66 10.02 -0.92
CA ARG A 100 0.40 10.36 -1.61
C ARG A 100 -0.69 9.28 -1.57
N HIS A 101 -0.45 8.12 -1.00
CA HIS A 101 -1.50 7.14 -0.75
C HIS A 101 -2.37 7.49 0.46
N VAL A 102 -1.96 8.47 1.27
CA VAL A 102 -2.73 8.99 2.40
C VAL A 102 -3.32 10.34 2.03
N TYR A 103 -4.63 10.51 2.19
CA TYR A 103 -5.35 11.71 1.75
C TYR A 103 -4.81 13.02 2.35
N THR A 104 -4.25 12.98 3.56
CA THR A 104 -3.65 14.15 4.21
C THR A 104 -2.49 14.77 3.43
N ASN A 105 -1.90 13.99 2.50
CA ASN A 105 -0.79 14.37 1.64
C ASN A 105 -1.24 14.72 0.21
N TRP A 106 -2.55 14.76 -0.05
CA TRP A 106 -3.09 15.17 -1.34
C TRP A 106 -3.15 16.69 -1.42
N GLU A 107 -1.98 17.32 -1.49
CA GLU A 107 -1.85 18.79 -1.50
C GLU A 107 -2.80 19.49 -2.47
N PRO A 108 -2.94 19.05 -3.75
CA PRO A 108 -3.86 19.71 -4.67
C PRO A 108 -5.32 19.69 -4.20
N VAL A 109 -5.75 18.61 -3.55
CA VAL A 109 -7.11 18.48 -3.01
C VAL A 109 -7.27 19.29 -1.72
N MET A 110 -6.31 19.14 -0.80
CA MET A 110 -6.33 19.85 0.49
C MET A 110 -6.23 21.37 0.34
N GLN A 111 -5.54 21.83 -0.70
CA GLN A 111 -5.40 23.26 -1.03
C GLN A 111 -6.46 23.75 -2.03
N LYS A 112 -7.37 22.87 -2.47
CA LYS A 112 -8.41 23.18 -3.46
C LYS A 112 -7.82 23.73 -4.77
N HIS A 113 -6.81 23.08 -5.30
CA HIS A 113 -6.14 23.45 -6.55
C HIS A 113 -6.44 22.41 -7.63
N GLY A 114 -7.55 22.58 -8.35
CA GLY A 114 -8.08 21.62 -9.32
C GLY A 114 -7.48 21.73 -10.72
N ALA A 115 -7.04 22.94 -11.14
CA ALA A 115 -6.43 23.16 -12.47
C ALA A 115 -5.50 24.36 -12.47
N HIS A 116 -4.67 24.47 -13.52
CA HIS A 116 -3.77 25.60 -13.72
C HIS A 116 -4.49 26.88 -14.21
N HIS A 117 -5.75 26.79 -14.62
CA HIS A 117 -6.56 27.91 -15.07
C HIS A 117 -7.92 27.91 -14.33
N PRO A 118 -8.33 29.04 -13.70
CA PRO A 118 -9.55 29.10 -12.90
C PRO A 118 -10.83 28.66 -13.62
N ALA A 119 -10.94 28.95 -14.92
CA ALA A 119 -12.11 28.55 -15.71
C ALA A 119 -12.30 27.02 -15.85
N PHE A 120 -11.31 26.21 -15.44
CA PHE A 120 -11.35 24.75 -15.46
C PHE A 120 -11.13 24.16 -14.06
N ASP A 121 -11.04 24.99 -13.03
CA ASP A 121 -10.85 24.53 -11.66
C ASP A 121 -12.20 24.13 -11.05
N ALA A 122 -12.37 22.85 -10.77
CA ALA A 122 -13.62 22.34 -10.23
C ALA A 122 -13.96 22.94 -8.84
N PHE A 123 -12.98 23.37 -8.07
CA PHE A 123 -13.20 24.00 -6.77
C PHE A 123 -13.69 25.43 -6.92
N GLU A 124 -13.21 26.17 -7.92
CA GLU A 124 -13.67 27.53 -8.23
C GLU A 124 -15.05 27.56 -8.88
N LEU A 125 -15.40 26.48 -9.62
CA LEU A 125 -16.67 26.37 -10.34
C LEU A 125 -17.80 25.81 -9.47
N ALA A 126 -17.51 25.30 -8.28
CA ALA A 126 -18.51 24.72 -7.39
C ALA A 126 -19.25 25.80 -6.65
N ASP A 127 -20.59 25.77 -6.64
CA ASP A 127 -21.43 26.71 -5.85
C ASP A 127 -21.13 26.60 -4.34
N GLU A 128 -20.89 25.38 -3.86
CA GLU A 128 -20.49 25.07 -2.49
C GLU A 128 -19.23 24.19 -2.51
N PRO A 129 -18.03 24.76 -2.57
CA PRO A 129 -16.81 23.97 -2.61
C PRO A 129 -16.62 23.20 -1.30
N PRO A 130 -16.29 21.89 -1.36
CA PRO A 130 -16.13 21.04 -0.20
C PRO A 130 -15.01 21.58 0.71
N THR A 131 -15.17 21.37 2.02
CA THR A 131 -14.14 21.67 3.01
C THR A 131 -13.40 20.41 3.37
N TYR A 132 -12.06 20.44 3.29
CA TYR A 132 -11.19 19.35 3.66
C TYR A 132 -10.36 19.70 4.89
N ASP A 133 -10.25 18.71 5.78
CA ASP A 133 -9.44 18.78 7.00
C ASP A 133 -8.58 17.52 7.11
N LYS A 134 -7.34 17.67 7.57
CA LYS A 134 -6.42 16.52 7.73
C LYS A 134 -6.90 15.50 8.78
N THR A 135 -7.84 15.86 9.61
CA THR A 135 -8.42 15.00 10.67
C THR A 135 -9.82 14.47 10.34
N MET A 136 -10.34 14.76 9.13
CA MET A 136 -11.73 14.40 8.74
C MET A 136 -12.04 12.90 8.76
N CYS A 137 -11.02 12.02 8.67
CA CYS A 137 -11.16 10.56 8.70
C CYS A 137 -10.28 9.95 9.80
N PRO A 138 -10.55 10.20 11.11
CA PRO A 138 -9.66 9.78 12.19
C PRO A 138 -9.50 8.27 12.29
N LEU A 139 -10.57 7.49 12.07
CA LEU A 139 -10.51 6.03 12.07
C LEU A 139 -9.61 5.50 10.95
N THR A 140 -9.66 6.09 9.76
CA THR A 140 -8.78 5.71 8.65
C THR A 140 -7.31 5.95 9.02
N LEU A 141 -7.00 7.11 9.60
CA LEU A 141 -5.64 7.44 10.01
C LEU A 141 -5.13 6.51 11.11
N ASP A 142 -5.96 6.18 12.08
CA ASP A 142 -5.64 5.21 13.14
C ASP A 142 -5.31 3.84 12.55
N VAL A 143 -6.17 3.28 11.72
CA VAL A 143 -5.94 1.98 11.09
C VAL A 143 -4.67 1.98 10.24
N LEU A 144 -4.45 3.02 9.42
CA LEU A 144 -3.24 3.13 8.60
C LEU A 144 -1.96 3.24 9.46
N ALA A 145 -2.03 3.95 10.61
CA ALA A 145 -0.89 4.16 11.50
C ALA A 145 -0.43 2.91 12.24
N ARG A 146 -1.28 1.90 12.37
CA ARG A 146 -0.96 0.62 13.03
C ARG A 146 -1.00 -0.59 12.09
N THR A 147 -0.92 -0.34 10.79
CA THR A 147 -0.83 -1.37 9.75
C THR A 147 0.59 -1.50 9.22
N ALA A 148 1.09 -2.73 9.14
CA ALA A 148 2.32 -3.06 8.42
C ALA A 148 2.00 -3.88 7.16
N TYR A 149 2.77 -3.65 6.09
CA TYR A 149 2.70 -4.41 4.84
C TYR A 149 3.94 -5.27 4.66
N LEU A 150 3.72 -6.57 4.44
CA LEU A 150 4.69 -7.48 3.86
C LEU A 150 4.38 -7.66 2.38
N TYR A 151 5.41 -7.69 1.55
CA TYR A 151 5.25 -7.75 0.09
C TYR A 151 5.49 -9.15 -0.43
N THR A 152 4.64 -9.57 -1.35
CA THR A 152 4.87 -10.75 -2.17
C THR A 152 5.78 -10.44 -3.35
N ASP A 153 6.42 -11.47 -3.88
CA ASP A 153 7.30 -11.37 -5.05
C ASP A 153 7.07 -12.58 -5.96
N PRO A 154 6.53 -12.38 -7.18
CA PRO A 154 6.24 -13.49 -8.09
C PRO A 154 7.48 -14.27 -8.55
N GLU A 155 8.68 -13.75 -8.29
CA GLU A 155 9.95 -14.38 -8.66
C GLU A 155 10.69 -14.98 -7.44
N ARG A 156 10.12 -14.88 -6.23
CA ARG A 156 10.76 -15.41 -5.01
C ARG A 156 10.75 -16.95 -5.01
N SER A 157 11.90 -17.53 -4.70
CA SER A 157 11.99 -18.98 -4.51
C SER A 157 11.26 -19.43 -3.24
N ARG A 158 10.87 -20.70 -3.19
CA ARG A 158 10.25 -21.29 -2.00
C ARG A 158 11.13 -21.17 -0.77
N GLU A 159 12.44 -21.43 -0.91
CA GLU A 159 13.41 -21.28 0.17
C GLU A 159 13.50 -19.83 0.67
N GLY A 160 13.47 -18.86 -0.26
CA GLY A 160 13.46 -17.44 0.10
C GLY A 160 12.19 -17.03 0.84
N LEU A 161 11.04 -17.59 0.48
CA LEU A 161 9.79 -17.36 1.20
C LEU A 161 9.84 -17.96 2.61
N ASP A 162 10.29 -19.22 2.73
CA ASP A 162 10.36 -19.90 4.02
C ASP A 162 11.33 -19.18 4.96
N ALA A 163 12.50 -18.73 4.47
CA ALA A 163 13.45 -17.93 5.23
C ALA A 163 12.86 -16.59 5.69
N MET A 164 12.16 -15.89 4.80
CA MET A 164 11.47 -14.63 5.16
C MET A 164 10.40 -14.85 6.23
N ILE A 165 9.60 -15.88 6.11
CA ILE A 165 8.55 -16.21 7.10
C ILE A 165 9.16 -16.48 8.48
N GLU A 166 10.23 -17.26 8.55
CA GLU A 166 10.91 -17.53 9.83
C GLU A 166 11.48 -16.25 10.45
N THR A 167 12.11 -15.38 9.65
CA THR A 167 12.59 -14.08 10.12
C THR A 167 11.44 -13.21 10.66
N VAL A 168 10.29 -13.19 9.97
CA VAL A 168 9.11 -12.46 10.43
C VAL A 168 8.61 -12.98 11.78
N LYS A 169 8.60 -14.31 11.99
CA LYS A 169 8.22 -14.94 13.25
C LYS A 169 9.21 -14.61 14.39
N GLU A 170 10.51 -14.66 14.11
CA GLU A 170 11.55 -14.32 15.08
C GLU A 170 11.38 -12.88 15.55
N VAL A 171 11.24 -11.92 14.63
CA VAL A 171 11.00 -10.51 14.96
C VAL A 171 9.69 -10.32 15.73
N ALA A 172 8.63 -11.01 15.33
CA ALA A 172 7.34 -10.91 16.03
C ALA A 172 7.34 -11.50 17.44
N ALA A 173 8.21 -12.49 17.71
CA ALA A 173 8.36 -13.10 19.04
C ALA A 173 9.15 -12.22 20.04
N GLU A 174 9.86 -11.19 19.57
CA GLU A 174 10.62 -10.24 20.40
C GLU A 174 9.78 -9.02 20.83
N LEU A 175 8.53 -8.90 20.37
CA LEU A 175 7.61 -7.79 20.67
C LEU A 175 6.78 -8.07 21.92
#